data_b63aa0d1b150d45356a0676224082dce
#
_entry.id   b63aa0d1b150d45356a0676224082dce
#
_cell.length_a   1.000
_cell.length_b   1.000
_cell.length_c   1.000
_cell.angle_alpha   90.00
_cell.angle_beta   90.00
_cell.angle_gamma   90.00
#
_symmetry.space_group_name_H-M   'P 1'
#
loop_
_entity.id
_entity.type
_entity.pdbx_description
1 polymer ?
#
loop_
_entity_poly.entity_id
_entity_poly.type
_entity_poly.pdbx_seq_one_letter_code
_entity_poly.pdbx_strand_id
1 'polypeptide(L)'
;MGWNSWDCYGAAVTEKEVRSNAEYIARHMRSHGWEYVVVDILWFDPEAEDSQYTPYGDICIDEYGRVIPAVNRFPSAEGGKGFGPLVEYVHSLGLKFGIHIMRGVPRKAVYARCPVKGTELTCRDIAHRNDNCSWNTDMYGVDCMRPGAQEYYDSIFELYAQWGVDYVKVDDISFPYHGGEIELVHNAIEHSGRDIVLSLSCGPAPREKAEHLCRFANLWRTTGDFWDDWNDLYQAFEICHQWEGVGGPGHWPDADMLPFGHLALRSTERGWGDRWTHFTQDEQIALMTLWCLFRSPLMVGAELNDNDEF
;
A
#
# COMPACT_ATOMS: atom_id res chain seq x y z
N MET A 1 6.16 12.61 -1.52
CA MET A 1 6.50 12.30 -0.11
C MET A 1 5.20 12.17 0.66
N GLY A 2 5.14 11.36 1.71
CA GLY A 2 3.90 11.13 2.43
C GLY A 2 4.06 10.41 3.76
N TRP A 3 2.92 10.02 4.30
CA TRP A 3 2.76 9.20 5.49
C TRP A 3 2.01 7.93 5.14
N ASN A 4 2.42 6.82 5.76
CA ASN A 4 1.73 5.55 5.65
C ASN A 4 1.49 4.99 7.06
N SER A 5 0.33 4.40 7.29
CA SER A 5 -0.14 4.00 8.62
C SER A 5 0.54 2.76 9.21
N TRP A 6 1.35 2.00 8.43
CA TRP A 6 1.81 0.67 8.83
C TRP A 6 2.71 0.69 10.07
N ASP A 7 3.81 1.45 10.05
CA ASP A 7 4.82 1.37 11.11
C ASP A 7 4.29 1.78 12.48
N CYS A 8 3.23 2.61 12.50
CA CYS A 8 2.61 3.07 13.74
C CYS A 8 1.43 2.21 14.18
N TYR A 9 0.53 1.85 13.24
CA TYR A 9 -0.74 1.25 13.58
C TYR A 9 -0.94 -0.17 13.06
N GLY A 10 0.02 -0.71 12.29
CA GLY A 10 -0.15 -1.98 11.61
C GLY A 10 -1.42 -1.99 10.75
N ALA A 11 -2.18 -3.07 10.84
CA ALA A 11 -3.46 -3.20 10.16
C ALA A 11 -4.62 -2.50 10.87
N ALA A 12 -4.40 -1.96 12.09
CA ALA A 12 -5.47 -1.52 13.00
C ALA A 12 -5.83 -0.04 12.91
N VAL A 13 -5.28 0.72 11.95
CA VAL A 13 -5.55 2.15 11.77
C VAL A 13 -7.05 2.43 11.62
N THR A 14 -7.51 3.53 12.20
CA THR A 14 -8.90 4.00 12.12
C THR A 14 -9.00 5.31 11.35
N GLU A 15 -10.20 5.64 10.86
CA GLU A 15 -10.46 6.92 10.19
C GLU A 15 -10.05 8.13 11.04
N LYS A 16 -10.25 8.06 12.37
CA LYS A 16 -9.87 9.15 13.28
C LYS A 16 -8.37 9.43 13.24
N GLU A 17 -7.55 8.41 13.23
CA GLU A 17 -6.09 8.52 13.20
C GLU A 17 -5.60 8.99 11.84
N VAL A 18 -6.19 8.48 10.75
CA VAL A 18 -5.90 8.97 9.40
C VAL A 18 -6.16 10.47 9.30
N ARG A 19 -7.31 10.95 9.80
CA ARG A 19 -7.65 12.38 9.80
C ARG A 19 -6.66 13.19 10.64
N SER A 20 -6.30 12.71 11.82
CA SER A 20 -5.36 13.38 12.74
C SER A 20 -3.97 13.56 12.10
N ASN A 21 -3.43 12.49 11.50
CA ASN A 21 -2.14 12.54 10.80
C ASN A 21 -2.20 13.40 9.53
N ALA A 22 -3.31 13.35 8.78
CA ALA A 22 -3.52 14.21 7.62
C ALA A 22 -3.52 15.71 8.00
N GLU A 23 -4.18 16.07 9.11
CA GLU A 23 -4.16 17.45 9.62
C GLU A 23 -2.76 17.91 10.01
N TYR A 24 -1.96 17.03 10.62
CA TYR A 24 -0.56 17.34 10.96
C TYR A 24 0.26 17.61 9.70
N ILE A 25 0.17 16.74 8.69
CA ILE A 25 0.85 16.93 7.40
C ILE A 25 0.46 18.25 6.76
N ALA A 26 -0.84 18.55 6.71
CA ALA A 26 -1.34 19.79 6.11
C ALA A 26 -0.77 21.05 6.78
N ARG A 27 -0.64 21.02 8.11
CA ARG A 27 -0.15 22.17 8.89
C ARG A 27 1.37 22.33 8.87
N HIS A 28 2.11 21.21 8.89
CA HIS A 28 3.55 21.25 9.21
C HIS A 28 4.44 20.73 8.08
N MET A 29 3.96 19.88 7.19
CA MET A 29 4.81 19.17 6.24
C MET A 29 4.49 19.48 4.78
N ARG A 30 3.25 19.88 4.46
CA ARG A 30 2.79 20.11 3.09
C ARG A 30 3.62 21.16 2.35
N SER A 31 4.02 22.26 3.02
CA SER A 31 4.87 23.30 2.42
C SER A 31 6.26 22.80 2.02
N HIS A 32 6.65 21.62 2.48
CA HIS A 32 7.89 20.93 2.19
C HIS A 32 7.73 19.78 1.19
N GLY A 33 6.52 19.64 0.56
CA GLY A 33 6.26 18.65 -0.48
C GLY A 33 5.75 17.30 0.03
N TRP A 34 5.34 17.19 1.30
CA TRP A 34 4.67 16.01 1.84
C TRP A 34 3.18 16.10 1.53
N GLU A 35 2.70 15.21 0.66
CA GLU A 35 1.37 15.34 0.07
C GLU A 35 0.48 14.12 0.24
N TYR A 36 1.06 12.92 0.45
CA TYR A 36 0.31 11.68 0.45
C TYR A 36 -0.03 11.20 1.86
N VAL A 37 -1.27 10.75 2.04
CA VAL A 37 -1.78 10.07 3.24
C VAL A 37 -2.24 8.68 2.82
N VAL A 38 -1.53 7.63 3.25
CA VAL A 38 -1.76 6.27 2.79
C VAL A 38 -2.27 5.39 3.94
N VAL A 39 -3.42 4.76 3.74
CA VAL A 39 -3.97 3.73 4.61
C VAL A 39 -3.43 2.37 4.17
N ASP A 40 -2.67 1.71 5.04
CA ASP A 40 -2.05 0.42 4.74
C ASP A 40 -3.03 -0.77 4.89
N ILE A 41 -2.54 -1.99 4.79
CA ILE A 41 -3.27 -3.25 4.64
C ILE A 41 -4.43 -3.45 5.64
N LEU A 42 -5.39 -4.26 5.25
CA LEU A 42 -6.55 -4.72 6.04
C LEU A 42 -7.55 -3.64 6.46
N TRP A 43 -7.59 -2.50 5.77
CA TRP A 43 -8.66 -1.51 6.00
C TRP A 43 -10.07 -2.08 5.72
N PHE A 44 -10.15 -3.22 5.06
CA PHE A 44 -11.37 -3.97 4.74
C PHE A 44 -11.69 -5.09 5.74
N ASP A 45 -10.83 -5.34 6.74
CA ASP A 45 -11.07 -6.33 7.80
C ASP A 45 -11.63 -5.64 9.05
N PRO A 46 -12.87 -5.97 9.48
CA PRO A 46 -13.47 -5.38 10.67
C PRO A 46 -12.80 -5.82 11.98
N GLU A 47 -12.07 -6.94 11.97
CA GLU A 47 -11.45 -7.56 13.13
C GLU A 47 -9.94 -7.27 13.24
N ALA A 48 -9.37 -6.44 12.33
CA ALA A 48 -7.94 -6.12 12.37
C ALA A 48 -7.57 -5.32 13.64
N GLU A 49 -6.63 -5.84 14.43
CA GLU A 49 -6.25 -5.29 15.73
C GLU A 49 -4.80 -4.81 15.84
N ASP A 50 -3.86 -5.45 15.13
CA ASP A 50 -2.43 -5.13 15.19
C ASP A 50 -1.75 -5.38 13.82
N SER A 51 -0.54 -5.91 13.78
CA SER A 51 0.17 -6.35 12.57
C SER A 51 -0.05 -7.83 12.23
N GLN A 52 -0.93 -8.53 12.94
CA GLN A 52 -1.21 -9.94 12.67
C GLN A 52 -2.34 -10.11 11.66
N TYR A 53 -2.25 -11.16 10.88
CA TYR A 53 -3.28 -11.50 9.89
C TYR A 53 -4.09 -12.69 10.38
N THR A 54 -5.42 -12.48 10.52
CA THR A 54 -6.33 -13.59 10.84
C THR A 54 -6.50 -14.49 9.63
N PRO A 55 -6.04 -15.76 9.68
CA PRO A 55 -6.20 -16.65 8.54
C PRO A 55 -7.68 -16.82 8.17
N TYR A 56 -7.99 -16.61 6.89
CA TYR A 56 -9.35 -16.71 6.33
C TYR A 56 -10.34 -15.73 6.99
N GLY A 57 -9.91 -14.52 7.29
CA GLY A 57 -10.73 -13.47 7.88
C GLY A 57 -12.02 -13.18 7.09
N ASP A 58 -13.04 -12.71 7.80
CA ASP A 58 -14.31 -12.33 7.17
C ASP A 58 -14.27 -10.89 6.66
N ILE A 59 -13.45 -10.65 5.65
CA ILE A 59 -13.23 -9.34 5.04
C ILE A 59 -14.47 -8.76 4.37
N CYS A 60 -14.58 -7.43 4.34
CA CYS A 60 -15.67 -6.71 3.69
C CYS A 60 -15.47 -6.66 2.17
N ILE A 61 -16.47 -7.16 1.43
CA ILE A 61 -16.52 -7.09 -0.04
C ILE A 61 -17.87 -6.59 -0.52
N ASP A 62 -17.91 -5.99 -1.70
CA ASP A 62 -19.16 -5.64 -2.39
C ASP A 62 -19.73 -6.80 -3.22
N GLU A 63 -20.83 -6.55 -3.95
CA GLU A 63 -21.51 -7.54 -4.80
C GLU A 63 -20.65 -8.06 -5.95
N TYR A 64 -19.59 -7.35 -6.35
CA TYR A 64 -18.62 -7.75 -7.39
C TYR A 64 -17.37 -8.41 -6.81
N GLY A 65 -17.31 -8.61 -5.48
CA GLY A 65 -16.18 -9.22 -4.82
C GLY A 65 -14.97 -8.29 -4.66
N ARG A 66 -15.15 -6.96 -4.79
CA ARG A 66 -14.10 -5.96 -4.55
C ARG A 66 -14.10 -5.61 -3.07
N VAL A 67 -12.91 -5.42 -2.50
CA VAL A 67 -12.79 -5.03 -1.08
C VAL A 67 -13.34 -3.62 -0.83
N ILE A 68 -14.04 -3.44 0.27
CA ILE A 68 -14.61 -2.17 0.71
C ILE A 68 -14.25 -1.88 2.18
N PRO A 69 -14.18 -0.60 2.61
CA PRO A 69 -13.79 -0.26 3.96
C PRO A 69 -14.70 -0.86 5.03
N ALA A 70 -14.09 -1.37 6.11
CA ALA A 70 -14.80 -1.83 7.29
C ALA A 70 -15.41 -0.64 8.06
N VAL A 71 -16.74 -0.54 8.08
CA VAL A 71 -17.48 0.64 8.58
C VAL A 71 -17.22 0.92 10.06
N ASN A 72 -16.96 -0.12 10.87
CA ASN A 72 -16.62 0.05 12.28
C ASN A 72 -15.29 0.81 12.49
N ARG A 73 -14.39 0.76 11.52
CA ARG A 73 -13.09 1.44 11.56
C ARG A 73 -13.10 2.73 10.73
N PHE A 74 -13.86 2.73 9.63
CA PHE A 74 -14.02 3.86 8.71
C PHE A 74 -15.49 4.24 8.59
N PRO A 75 -16.08 4.88 9.63
CA PRO A 75 -17.52 5.11 9.72
C PRO A 75 -18.08 6.01 8.60
N SER A 76 -17.27 6.87 8.00
CA SER A 76 -17.72 7.68 6.88
C SER A 76 -18.02 6.87 5.61
N ALA A 77 -17.56 5.62 5.54
CA ALA A 77 -17.84 4.69 4.44
C ALA A 77 -19.27 4.10 4.47
N GLU A 78 -20.03 4.34 5.55
CA GLU A 78 -21.38 3.83 5.72
C GLU A 78 -22.30 4.18 4.54
N GLY A 79 -23.18 3.23 4.20
CA GLY A 79 -24.11 3.39 3.09
C GLY A 79 -23.48 3.20 1.70
N GLY A 80 -22.39 2.46 1.61
CA GLY A 80 -21.73 2.13 0.34
C GLY A 80 -20.86 3.27 -0.24
N LYS A 81 -20.54 4.29 0.55
CA LYS A 81 -19.75 5.46 0.10
C LYS A 81 -18.26 5.15 -0.10
N GLY A 82 -17.80 3.99 0.39
CA GLY A 82 -16.38 3.64 0.34
C GLY A 82 -15.50 4.71 1.01
N PHE A 83 -14.32 4.92 0.50
CA PHE A 83 -13.43 5.98 1.00
C PHE A 83 -13.80 7.40 0.52
N GLY A 84 -14.80 7.59 -0.35
CA GLY A 84 -15.15 8.90 -0.92
C GLY A 84 -15.15 10.04 0.09
N PRO A 85 -15.89 9.96 1.22
CA PRO A 85 -15.93 11.07 2.20
C PRO A 85 -14.61 11.33 2.91
N LEU A 86 -13.78 10.28 3.15
CA LEU A 86 -12.45 10.45 3.74
C LEU A 86 -11.49 11.08 2.73
N VAL A 87 -11.55 10.65 1.47
CA VAL A 87 -10.77 11.22 0.36
C VAL A 87 -11.10 12.70 0.17
N GLU A 88 -12.39 13.06 0.12
CA GLU A 88 -12.83 14.47 0.02
C GLU A 88 -12.27 15.32 1.17
N TYR A 89 -12.26 14.75 2.37
CA TYR A 89 -11.66 15.42 3.54
C TYR A 89 -10.16 15.64 3.36
N VAL A 90 -9.40 14.62 2.96
CA VAL A 90 -7.94 14.72 2.75
C VAL A 90 -7.63 15.71 1.62
N HIS A 91 -8.40 15.66 0.52
CA HIS A 91 -8.28 16.62 -0.57
C HIS A 91 -8.59 18.06 -0.13
N SER A 92 -9.55 18.27 0.79
CA SER A 92 -9.86 19.59 1.33
C SER A 92 -8.71 20.22 2.09
N LEU A 93 -7.79 19.40 2.61
CA LEU A 93 -6.54 19.82 3.25
C LEU A 93 -5.42 20.10 2.22
N GLY A 94 -5.69 19.89 0.94
CA GLY A 94 -4.73 20.00 -0.17
C GLY A 94 -3.72 18.86 -0.23
N LEU A 95 -4.10 17.68 0.30
CA LEU A 95 -3.31 16.46 0.31
C LEU A 95 -3.90 15.45 -0.68
N LYS A 96 -3.18 14.35 -0.92
CA LYS A 96 -3.57 13.22 -1.75
C LYS A 96 -3.79 11.99 -0.88
N PHE A 97 -4.74 11.14 -1.28
CA PHE A 97 -5.12 9.95 -0.52
C PHE A 97 -4.69 8.68 -1.23
N GLY A 98 -4.11 7.76 -0.48
CA GLY A 98 -3.68 6.44 -0.96
C GLY A 98 -4.20 5.29 -0.13
N ILE A 99 -4.20 4.11 -0.72
CA ILE A 99 -4.54 2.84 -0.07
C ILE A 99 -3.56 1.75 -0.44
N HIS A 100 -3.44 0.76 0.45
CA HIS A 100 -2.79 -0.51 0.19
C HIS A 100 -3.85 -1.53 -0.27
N ILE A 101 -3.48 -2.40 -1.21
CA ILE A 101 -4.27 -3.57 -1.59
C ILE A 101 -3.35 -4.80 -1.74
N MET A 102 -3.92 -5.98 -1.57
CA MET A 102 -3.30 -7.22 -2.02
C MET A 102 -3.58 -7.43 -3.50
N ARG A 103 -2.62 -8.03 -4.25
CA ARG A 103 -2.93 -8.57 -5.58
C ARG A 103 -3.99 -9.67 -5.50
N GLY A 104 -4.66 -9.93 -6.62
CA GLY A 104 -5.52 -11.08 -6.74
C GLY A 104 -7.00 -10.80 -6.46
N VAL A 105 -7.72 -11.87 -6.19
CA VAL A 105 -9.17 -11.88 -5.97
C VAL A 105 -9.51 -12.47 -4.59
N PRO A 106 -10.37 -11.84 -3.78
CA PRO A 106 -10.74 -12.34 -2.46
C PRO A 106 -11.26 -13.77 -2.50
N ARG A 107 -10.74 -14.64 -1.64
CA ARG A 107 -11.25 -16.01 -1.48
C ARG A 107 -12.74 -16.02 -1.21
N LYS A 108 -13.23 -15.10 -0.39
CA LYS A 108 -14.64 -14.89 -0.11
C LYS A 108 -15.46 -14.67 -1.39
N ALA A 109 -14.97 -13.82 -2.31
CA ALA A 109 -15.62 -13.57 -3.60
C ALA A 109 -15.63 -14.81 -4.51
N VAL A 110 -14.53 -15.57 -4.52
CA VAL A 110 -14.43 -16.83 -5.27
C VAL A 110 -15.43 -17.88 -4.78
N TYR A 111 -15.56 -18.05 -3.46
CA TYR A 111 -16.53 -18.98 -2.88
C TYR A 111 -17.97 -18.53 -3.07
N ALA A 112 -18.25 -17.25 -2.92
CA ALA A 112 -19.56 -16.65 -3.17
C ALA A 112 -19.92 -16.59 -4.66
N ARG A 113 -18.95 -16.82 -5.57
CA ARG A 113 -19.11 -16.65 -7.03
C ARG A 113 -19.60 -15.26 -7.39
N CYS A 114 -19.03 -14.24 -6.76
CA CYS A 114 -19.35 -12.85 -7.12
C CYS A 114 -19.15 -12.64 -8.64
N PRO A 115 -20.03 -11.92 -9.32
CA PRO A 115 -19.88 -11.66 -10.75
C PRO A 115 -18.68 -10.74 -11.02
N VAL A 116 -17.99 -10.98 -12.12
CA VAL A 116 -17.04 -10.01 -12.67
C VAL A 116 -17.85 -8.95 -13.42
N LYS A 117 -17.74 -7.69 -12.96
CA LYS A 117 -18.57 -6.59 -13.48
C LYS A 117 -18.44 -6.46 -15.00
N GLY A 118 -19.58 -6.36 -15.68
CA GLY A 118 -19.62 -6.18 -17.14
C GLY A 118 -19.45 -7.46 -17.95
N THR A 119 -19.39 -8.63 -17.31
CA THR A 119 -19.23 -9.93 -17.96
C THR A 119 -20.28 -10.95 -17.47
N GLU A 120 -20.33 -12.12 -18.11
CA GLU A 120 -21.09 -13.28 -17.63
C GLU A 120 -20.26 -14.23 -16.74
N LEU A 121 -19.02 -13.81 -16.39
CA LEU A 121 -18.08 -14.59 -15.62
C LEU A 121 -18.18 -14.26 -14.12
N THR A 122 -17.61 -15.12 -13.30
CA THR A 122 -17.53 -14.95 -11.85
C THR A 122 -16.07 -14.87 -11.38
N CYS A 123 -15.84 -14.38 -10.18
CA CYS A 123 -14.53 -14.37 -9.53
C CYS A 123 -13.87 -15.77 -9.49
N ARG A 124 -14.69 -16.84 -9.53
CA ARG A 124 -14.19 -18.21 -9.58
C ARG A 124 -13.54 -18.57 -10.92
N ASP A 125 -14.00 -17.98 -12.01
CA ASP A 125 -13.52 -18.29 -13.36
C ASP A 125 -12.17 -17.70 -13.65
N ILE A 126 -11.81 -16.60 -12.97
CA ILE A 126 -10.54 -15.88 -13.11
C ILE A 126 -9.51 -16.26 -12.04
N ALA A 127 -9.92 -16.92 -10.94
CA ALA A 127 -9.04 -17.21 -9.82
C ALA A 127 -8.00 -18.29 -10.13
N HIS A 128 -6.74 -18.03 -9.84
CA HIS A 128 -5.65 -19.01 -9.83
C HIS A 128 -5.47 -19.55 -8.41
N ARG A 129 -6.27 -20.55 -8.04
CA ARG A 129 -6.41 -21.05 -6.66
C ARG A 129 -5.16 -21.73 -6.09
N ASN A 130 -4.15 -22.04 -6.91
CA ASN A 130 -2.87 -22.59 -6.47
C ASN A 130 -1.80 -21.50 -6.32
N ASP A 131 -2.13 -20.27 -6.69
CA ASP A 131 -1.28 -19.09 -6.53
C ASP A 131 -1.82 -18.29 -5.35
N ASN A 132 -1.08 -18.33 -4.24
CA ASN A 132 -1.50 -17.78 -2.96
C ASN A 132 -0.34 -17.03 -2.33
N CYS A 133 -0.65 -15.92 -1.68
CA CYS A 133 0.28 -15.28 -0.77
C CYS A 133 0.61 -16.21 0.40
N SER A 134 1.90 -16.30 0.75
CA SER A 134 2.37 -17.20 1.80
C SER A 134 2.11 -16.68 3.21
N TRP A 135 1.98 -15.38 3.37
CA TRP A 135 1.81 -14.70 4.65
C TRP A 135 0.41 -14.11 4.89
N ASN A 136 -0.40 -13.98 3.84
CA ASN A 136 -1.80 -13.55 3.95
C ASN A 136 -2.72 -14.49 3.15
N THR A 137 -3.80 -14.94 3.79
CA THR A 137 -4.69 -15.95 3.20
C THR A 137 -5.94 -15.37 2.53
N ASP A 138 -6.07 -14.06 2.43
CA ASP A 138 -7.33 -13.43 1.99
C ASP A 138 -7.59 -13.58 0.50
N MET A 139 -6.51 -13.67 -0.30
CA MET A 139 -6.60 -13.66 -1.75
C MET A 139 -6.17 -14.98 -2.40
N TYR A 140 -6.70 -15.22 -3.61
CA TYR A 140 -6.09 -16.05 -4.63
C TYR A 140 -5.50 -15.16 -5.71
N GLY A 141 -4.42 -15.58 -6.39
CA GLY A 141 -3.95 -14.90 -7.59
C GLY A 141 -5.01 -14.86 -8.69
N VAL A 142 -4.86 -13.95 -9.63
CA VAL A 142 -5.67 -13.92 -10.86
C VAL A 142 -4.91 -14.61 -11.99
N ASP A 143 -5.56 -15.53 -12.69
CA ASP A 143 -5.01 -16.11 -13.92
C ASP A 143 -5.11 -15.09 -15.05
N CYS A 144 -4.01 -14.39 -15.31
CA CYS A 144 -3.94 -13.28 -16.27
C CYS A 144 -4.33 -13.66 -17.70
N MET A 145 -4.33 -14.97 -18.03
CA MET A 145 -4.70 -15.47 -19.35
C MET A 145 -6.20 -15.77 -19.48
N ARG A 146 -6.96 -15.66 -18.40
CA ARG A 146 -8.39 -15.90 -18.41
C ARG A 146 -9.18 -14.69 -18.89
N PRO A 147 -10.20 -14.90 -19.74
CA PRO A 147 -11.22 -13.87 -19.96
C PRO A 147 -11.82 -13.41 -18.64
N GLY A 148 -12.04 -12.11 -18.48
CA GLY A 148 -12.54 -11.51 -17.24
C GLY A 148 -11.46 -11.05 -16.27
N ALA A 149 -10.18 -11.43 -16.46
CA ALA A 149 -9.09 -11.02 -15.58
C ALA A 149 -8.85 -9.49 -15.63
N GLN A 150 -8.79 -8.92 -16.83
CA GLN A 150 -8.64 -7.47 -17.01
C GLN A 150 -9.90 -6.74 -16.52
N GLU A 151 -11.08 -7.20 -16.89
CA GLU A 151 -12.34 -6.59 -16.49
C GLU A 151 -12.52 -6.56 -14.97
N TYR A 152 -11.99 -7.56 -14.26
CA TYR A 152 -12.01 -7.58 -12.80
C TYR A 152 -11.14 -6.45 -12.23
N TYR A 153 -9.88 -6.32 -12.67
CA TYR A 153 -9.01 -5.22 -12.23
C TYR A 153 -9.55 -3.86 -12.68
N ASP A 154 -10.08 -3.74 -13.90
CA ASP A 154 -10.74 -2.52 -14.37
C ASP A 154 -11.85 -2.08 -13.43
N SER A 155 -12.69 -3.03 -12.97
CA SER A 155 -13.78 -2.73 -12.03
C SER A 155 -13.28 -2.24 -10.67
N ILE A 156 -12.12 -2.74 -10.20
CA ILE A 156 -11.49 -2.31 -8.94
C ILE A 156 -11.01 -0.87 -9.08
N PHE A 157 -10.26 -0.55 -10.13
CA PHE A 157 -9.69 0.78 -10.31
C PHE A 157 -10.73 1.82 -10.72
N GLU A 158 -11.81 1.41 -11.41
CA GLU A 158 -13.00 2.24 -11.58
C GLU A 158 -13.61 2.65 -10.23
N LEU A 159 -13.73 1.70 -9.28
CA LEU A 159 -14.23 1.99 -7.94
C LEU A 159 -13.29 2.95 -7.18
N TYR A 160 -11.97 2.74 -7.25
CA TYR A 160 -11.00 3.60 -6.58
C TYR A 160 -10.95 5.00 -7.21
N ALA A 161 -11.12 5.10 -8.54
CA ALA A 161 -11.27 6.37 -9.23
C ALA A 161 -12.54 7.12 -8.80
N GLN A 162 -13.67 6.41 -8.62
CA GLN A 162 -14.90 6.98 -8.08
C GLN A 162 -14.75 7.49 -6.65
N TRP A 163 -13.95 6.81 -5.82
CA TRP A 163 -13.63 7.31 -4.47
C TRP A 163 -12.65 8.48 -4.49
N GLY A 164 -11.93 8.69 -5.59
CA GLY A 164 -10.93 9.74 -5.72
C GLY A 164 -9.56 9.38 -5.19
N VAL A 165 -9.21 8.08 -5.14
CA VAL A 165 -7.87 7.59 -4.73
C VAL A 165 -6.79 8.09 -5.68
N ASP A 166 -5.65 8.54 -5.14
CA ASP A 166 -4.51 9.10 -5.89
C ASP A 166 -3.28 8.17 -5.91
N TYR A 167 -3.25 7.16 -5.05
CA TYR A 167 -2.09 6.27 -4.87
C TYR A 167 -2.55 4.89 -4.42
N VAL A 168 -2.01 3.84 -5.02
CA VAL A 168 -2.27 2.46 -4.61
C VAL A 168 -0.95 1.71 -4.45
N LYS A 169 -0.72 1.17 -3.24
CA LYS A 169 0.34 0.21 -2.94
C LYS A 169 -0.25 -1.18 -3.13
N VAL A 170 0.25 -1.94 -4.12
CA VAL A 170 -0.17 -3.32 -4.37
C VAL A 170 0.86 -4.26 -3.79
N ASP A 171 0.44 -5.14 -2.89
CA ASP A 171 1.31 -6.07 -2.19
C ASP A 171 1.23 -7.51 -2.74
N ASP A 172 2.20 -8.37 -2.36
CA ASP A 172 2.39 -9.73 -2.88
C ASP A 172 2.54 -9.77 -4.41
N ILE A 173 3.06 -8.70 -5.04
CA ILE A 173 3.07 -8.58 -6.51
C ILE A 173 4.49 -8.50 -7.10
N SER A 174 5.45 -7.92 -6.37
CA SER A 174 6.82 -7.79 -6.87
C SER A 174 7.78 -8.86 -6.33
N PHE A 175 7.39 -9.58 -5.29
CA PHE A 175 8.11 -10.75 -4.79
C PHE A 175 7.15 -11.73 -4.07
N PRO A 176 6.92 -12.96 -4.64
CA PRO A 176 7.32 -13.41 -5.98
C PRO A 176 6.85 -12.47 -7.09
N TYR A 177 7.52 -12.49 -8.25
CA TYR A 177 7.26 -11.52 -9.31
C TYR A 177 6.06 -11.91 -10.19
N HIS A 178 4.98 -11.17 -10.09
CA HIS A 178 3.72 -11.42 -10.81
C HIS A 178 3.53 -10.44 -11.99
N GLY A 179 4.44 -10.52 -12.99
CA GLY A 179 4.48 -9.56 -14.10
C GLY A 179 3.14 -9.40 -14.84
N GLY A 180 2.41 -10.49 -15.05
CA GLY A 180 1.10 -10.42 -15.70
C GLY A 180 0.06 -9.63 -14.87
N GLU A 181 0.03 -9.81 -13.55
CA GLU A 181 -0.89 -9.03 -12.70
C GLU A 181 -0.46 -7.54 -12.59
N ILE A 182 0.86 -7.26 -12.63
CA ILE A 182 1.36 -5.87 -12.72
C ILE A 182 0.82 -5.19 -13.99
N GLU A 183 0.86 -5.87 -15.14
CA GLU A 183 0.33 -5.35 -16.40
C GLU A 183 -1.20 -5.12 -16.33
N LEU A 184 -1.95 -6.07 -15.76
CA LEU A 184 -3.41 -5.91 -15.57
C LEU A 184 -3.76 -4.72 -14.68
N VAL A 185 -3.02 -4.52 -13.58
CA VAL A 185 -3.20 -3.39 -12.66
C VAL A 185 -2.87 -2.07 -13.37
N HIS A 186 -1.74 -2.00 -14.07
CA HIS A 186 -1.37 -0.81 -14.84
C HIS A 186 -2.44 -0.43 -15.87
N ASN A 187 -2.88 -1.40 -16.67
CA ASN A 187 -3.93 -1.18 -17.66
C ASN A 187 -5.24 -0.71 -17.00
N ALA A 188 -5.60 -1.27 -15.85
CA ALA A 188 -6.80 -0.87 -15.13
C ALA A 188 -6.73 0.58 -14.61
N ILE A 189 -5.54 1.05 -14.18
CA ILE A 189 -5.32 2.45 -13.85
C ILE A 189 -5.55 3.32 -15.09
N GLU A 190 -4.94 3.00 -16.22
CA GLU A 190 -5.12 3.73 -17.48
C GLU A 190 -6.60 3.75 -17.93
N HIS A 191 -7.30 2.62 -17.85
CA HIS A 191 -8.72 2.52 -18.21
C HIS A 191 -9.63 3.31 -17.26
N SER A 192 -9.23 3.50 -16.00
CA SER A 192 -10.01 4.28 -15.02
C SER A 192 -10.09 5.77 -15.37
N GLY A 193 -9.17 6.26 -16.19
CA GLY A 193 -9.05 7.67 -16.58
C GLY A 193 -8.61 8.58 -15.43
N ARG A 194 -8.24 8.03 -14.27
CA ARG A 194 -7.70 8.79 -13.14
C ARG A 194 -6.20 8.57 -13.00
N ASP A 195 -5.48 9.63 -12.74
CA ASP A 195 -4.04 9.61 -12.48
C ASP A 195 -3.78 9.03 -11.08
N ILE A 196 -3.46 7.73 -11.01
CA ILE A 196 -3.20 6.99 -9.77
C ILE A 196 -1.76 6.50 -9.77
N VAL A 197 -0.99 6.86 -8.76
CA VAL A 197 0.38 6.37 -8.58
C VAL A 197 0.35 4.90 -8.18
N LEU A 198 1.04 4.05 -8.94
CA LEU A 198 1.19 2.62 -8.68
C LEU A 198 2.51 2.33 -7.97
N SER A 199 2.43 1.82 -6.76
CA SER A 199 3.56 1.33 -5.96
C SER A 199 3.47 -0.18 -5.79
N LEU A 200 4.56 -0.89 -6.06
CA LEU A 200 4.64 -2.34 -5.96
C LEU A 200 5.38 -2.77 -4.69
N SER A 201 4.76 -3.63 -3.90
CA SER A 201 5.24 -4.25 -2.66
C SER A 201 4.96 -5.77 -2.74
N CYS A 202 5.44 -6.64 -1.90
CA CYS A 202 6.65 -6.50 -1.11
C CYS A 202 7.89 -6.67 -1.99
N GLY A 203 9.06 -6.39 -1.41
CA GLY A 203 10.35 -6.61 -2.10
C GLY A 203 11.10 -7.84 -1.59
N PRO A 204 12.30 -8.08 -2.11
CA PRO A 204 12.95 -7.30 -3.17
C PRO A 204 12.43 -7.64 -4.56
N ALA A 205 12.07 -6.64 -5.35
CA ALA A 205 11.78 -6.84 -6.76
C ALA A 205 13.03 -7.33 -7.51
N PRO A 206 12.90 -8.28 -8.48
CA PRO A 206 14.04 -8.79 -9.20
C PRO A 206 14.69 -7.71 -10.08
N ARG A 207 15.99 -7.47 -9.90
CA ARG A 207 16.75 -6.43 -10.63
C ARG A 207 16.70 -6.61 -12.15
N GLU A 208 16.65 -7.85 -12.64
CA GLU A 208 16.52 -8.20 -14.04
C GLU A 208 15.15 -7.82 -14.66
N LYS A 209 14.18 -7.45 -13.82
CA LYS A 209 12.86 -6.95 -14.24
C LYS A 209 12.78 -5.42 -14.30
N ALA A 210 13.90 -4.73 -14.13
CA ALA A 210 13.94 -3.26 -14.07
C ALA A 210 13.27 -2.57 -15.27
N GLU A 211 13.44 -3.07 -16.49
CA GLU A 211 12.79 -2.50 -17.67
C GLU A 211 11.26 -2.61 -17.61
N HIS A 212 10.76 -3.78 -17.16
CA HIS A 212 9.33 -4.00 -16.98
C HIS A 212 8.77 -3.12 -15.86
N LEU A 213 9.48 -3.01 -14.72
CA LEU A 213 9.10 -2.15 -13.60
C LEU A 213 9.01 -0.68 -14.01
N CYS A 214 10.04 -0.16 -14.72
CA CYS A 214 10.03 1.20 -15.23
C CYS A 214 8.92 1.49 -16.25
N ARG A 215 8.40 0.46 -16.91
CA ARG A 215 7.32 0.60 -17.89
C ARG A 215 5.93 0.61 -17.24
N PHE A 216 5.72 -0.21 -16.21
CA PHE A 216 4.39 -0.52 -15.70
C PHE A 216 4.12 -0.01 -14.28
N ALA A 217 5.12 0.50 -13.56
CA ALA A 217 4.96 1.00 -12.21
C ALA A 217 5.62 2.35 -12.00
N ASN A 218 5.14 3.11 -11.02
CA ASN A 218 5.78 4.35 -10.59
C ASN A 218 6.81 4.10 -9.49
N LEU A 219 6.55 3.12 -8.61
CA LEU A 219 7.41 2.76 -7.50
C LEU A 219 7.49 1.24 -7.38
N TRP A 220 8.63 0.71 -6.92
CA TRP A 220 8.80 -0.73 -6.64
C TRP A 220 9.81 -0.94 -5.51
N ARG A 221 9.46 -1.81 -4.58
CA ARG A 221 10.29 -2.15 -3.43
C ARG A 221 11.56 -2.87 -3.85
N THR A 222 12.70 -2.37 -3.39
CA THR A 222 14.02 -2.94 -3.67
C THR A 222 14.54 -3.85 -2.56
N THR A 223 13.84 -3.84 -1.42
CA THR A 223 14.17 -4.61 -0.20
C THR A 223 12.91 -5.25 0.38
N GLY A 224 13.06 -6.19 1.29
CA GLY A 224 12.02 -6.60 2.23
C GLY A 224 11.60 -5.44 3.13
N ASP A 225 10.81 -5.71 4.19
CA ASP A 225 10.40 -4.66 5.10
C ASP A 225 11.58 -4.12 5.89
N PHE A 226 11.78 -2.82 5.78
CA PHE A 226 12.85 -2.06 6.41
C PHE A 226 12.38 -1.51 7.76
N TRP A 227 13.18 -1.72 8.80
CA TRP A 227 12.88 -1.28 10.14
C TRP A 227 14.04 -0.48 10.75
N ASP A 228 13.78 0.12 11.92
CA ASP A 228 14.72 0.90 12.72
C ASP A 228 15.84 0.03 13.37
N ASP A 229 16.56 -0.69 12.51
CA ASP A 229 17.70 -1.55 12.84
C ASP A 229 18.92 -1.15 12.03
N TRP A 230 20.07 -1.02 12.70
CA TRP A 230 21.33 -0.63 12.05
C TRP A 230 21.75 -1.59 10.93
N ASN A 231 21.51 -2.90 11.08
CA ASN A 231 21.89 -3.86 10.05
C ASN A 231 21.05 -3.67 8.78
N ASP A 232 19.76 -3.34 8.92
CA ASP A 232 18.90 -3.03 7.79
C ASP A 232 19.43 -1.77 7.07
N LEU A 233 19.76 -0.72 7.81
CA LEU A 233 20.33 0.50 7.25
C LEU A 233 21.69 0.25 6.58
N TYR A 234 22.56 -0.55 7.22
CA TYR A 234 23.85 -0.89 6.65
C TYR A 234 23.71 -1.67 5.32
N GLN A 235 22.78 -2.61 5.25
CA GLN A 235 22.50 -3.36 4.02
C GLN A 235 21.86 -2.47 2.94
N ALA A 236 21.07 -1.48 3.32
CA ALA A 236 20.41 -0.57 2.37
C ALA A 236 21.42 0.18 1.49
N PHE A 237 22.64 0.47 1.96
CA PHE A 237 23.69 1.08 1.12
C PHE A 237 24.04 0.21 -0.08
N GLU A 238 24.24 -1.09 0.12
CA GLU A 238 24.54 -2.02 -0.97
C GLU A 238 23.34 -2.21 -1.89
N ILE A 239 22.13 -2.31 -1.35
CA ILE A 239 20.89 -2.43 -2.13
C ILE A 239 20.68 -1.20 -3.01
N CYS A 240 20.83 0.00 -2.47
CA CYS A 240 20.75 1.24 -3.22
C CYS A 240 21.79 1.31 -4.33
N HIS A 241 23.04 0.86 -4.05
CA HIS A 241 24.10 0.78 -5.06
C HIS A 241 23.74 -0.17 -6.22
N GLN A 242 23.15 -1.33 -5.90
CA GLN A 242 22.71 -2.31 -6.93
C GLN A 242 21.62 -1.75 -7.85
N TRP A 243 20.81 -0.82 -7.39
CA TRP A 243 19.75 -0.17 -8.16
C TRP A 243 20.17 1.19 -8.75
N GLU A 244 21.43 1.60 -8.59
CA GLU A 244 21.94 2.85 -9.14
C GLU A 244 21.71 2.92 -10.65
N GLY A 245 21.25 4.07 -11.12
CA GLY A 245 20.97 4.33 -12.54
C GLY A 245 19.68 3.69 -13.07
N VAL A 246 18.89 3.05 -12.22
CA VAL A 246 17.55 2.54 -12.58
C VAL A 246 16.48 3.54 -12.17
N GLY A 247 15.48 3.69 -13.02
CA GLY A 247 14.39 4.64 -12.79
C GLY A 247 14.69 6.03 -13.31
N GLY A 248 13.83 6.96 -12.96
CA GLY A 248 13.88 8.35 -13.43
C GLY A 248 12.56 9.06 -13.12
N PRO A 249 12.33 10.27 -13.64
CA PRO A 249 11.10 11.01 -13.35
C PRO A 249 9.83 10.17 -13.58
N GLY A 250 9.04 9.99 -12.51
CA GLY A 250 7.82 9.19 -12.53
C GLY A 250 7.99 7.69 -12.24
N HIS A 251 9.22 7.18 -12.15
CA HIS A 251 9.50 5.75 -11.95
C HIS A 251 10.72 5.57 -11.04
N TRP A 252 10.50 5.21 -9.77
CA TRP A 252 11.55 5.21 -8.76
C TRP A 252 11.66 3.89 -8.02
N PRO A 253 12.88 3.37 -7.82
CA PRO A 253 13.10 2.29 -6.86
C PRO A 253 12.82 2.81 -5.45
N ASP A 254 12.17 1.97 -4.64
CA ASP A 254 11.69 2.27 -3.30
C ASP A 254 12.47 1.45 -2.27
N ALA A 255 13.22 2.12 -1.43
CA ALA A 255 13.98 1.50 -0.35
C ALA A 255 13.17 1.31 0.95
N ASP A 256 11.86 1.53 0.88
CA ASP A 256 10.87 1.44 1.94
C ASP A 256 10.68 2.71 2.79
N MET A 257 9.84 2.56 3.81
CA MET A 257 9.40 3.65 4.68
C MET A 257 10.53 4.18 5.57
N LEU A 258 10.25 5.31 6.21
CA LEU A 258 11.12 5.96 7.17
C LEU A 258 10.59 5.68 8.59
N PRO A 259 11.14 4.73 9.33
CA PRO A 259 10.70 4.39 10.69
C PRO A 259 11.28 5.37 11.71
N PHE A 260 10.88 6.64 11.61
CA PHE A 260 11.25 7.72 12.52
C PHE A 260 10.17 7.99 13.55
N GLY A 261 10.48 8.68 14.65
CA GLY A 261 9.53 9.13 15.65
C GLY A 261 8.91 8.01 16.48
N HIS A 262 7.63 8.17 16.83
CA HIS A 262 6.88 7.23 17.66
C HIS A 262 6.21 6.16 16.79
N LEU A 263 6.60 4.90 17.00
CA LEU A 263 6.26 3.74 16.18
C LEU A 263 5.48 2.69 16.99
N ALA A 264 4.79 1.81 16.29
CA ALA A 264 4.20 0.58 16.81
C ALA A 264 3.20 0.77 17.95
N LEU A 265 2.43 1.87 17.94
CA LEU A 265 1.35 2.10 18.91
C LEU A 265 0.33 0.95 18.93
N ARG A 266 0.12 0.29 17.81
CA ARG A 266 -0.74 -0.90 17.68
C ARG A 266 -0.16 -1.92 16.69
N SER A 267 1.16 -2.06 16.65
CA SER A 267 1.81 -3.11 15.89
C SER A 267 2.89 -3.79 16.70
N THR A 268 3.29 -4.98 16.31
CA THR A 268 4.32 -5.77 17.01
C THR A 268 5.23 -6.45 16.01
N GLU A 269 5.82 -5.68 15.12
CA GLU A 269 6.76 -6.19 14.14
C GLU A 269 8.10 -6.57 14.78
N ARG A 270 8.67 -7.71 14.37
CA ARG A 270 9.91 -8.28 14.95
C ARG A 270 9.87 -8.44 16.49
N GLY A 271 8.66 -8.47 17.09
CA GLY A 271 8.48 -8.50 18.54
C GLY A 271 8.69 -7.15 19.24
N TRP A 272 8.82 -6.08 18.47
CA TRP A 272 8.93 -4.71 18.99
C TRP A 272 7.54 -4.08 19.03
N GLY A 273 7.14 -3.63 20.20
CA GLY A 273 5.89 -2.91 20.42
C GLY A 273 6.08 -1.39 20.42
N ASP A 274 5.16 -0.70 21.07
CA ASP A 274 5.14 0.75 21.25
C ASP A 274 6.51 1.31 21.68
N ARG A 275 7.09 2.17 20.86
CA ARG A 275 8.45 2.69 21.04
C ARG A 275 8.73 3.96 20.25
N TRP A 276 9.71 4.71 20.68
CA TRP A 276 10.44 5.62 19.81
C TRP A 276 11.42 4.86 18.94
N THR A 277 11.71 5.38 17.75
CA THR A 277 12.67 4.75 16.82
C THR A 277 13.97 4.37 17.57
N HIS A 278 14.48 3.18 17.26
CA HIS A 278 15.76 2.71 17.80
C HIS A 278 16.97 3.45 17.18
N PHE A 279 16.78 4.12 16.04
CA PHE A 279 17.86 4.86 15.41
C PHE A 279 18.28 6.06 16.26
N THR A 280 19.59 6.17 16.49
CA THR A 280 20.19 7.40 16.99
C THR A 280 19.99 8.54 15.99
N GLN A 281 20.19 9.79 16.43
CA GLN A 281 20.08 10.95 15.53
C GLN A 281 21.03 10.85 14.34
N ASP A 282 22.27 10.37 14.55
CA ASP A 282 23.24 10.19 13.47
C ASP A 282 22.79 9.13 12.46
N GLU A 283 22.16 8.04 12.90
CA GLU A 283 21.60 7.00 12.04
C GLU A 283 20.37 7.51 11.27
N GLN A 284 19.51 8.32 11.89
CA GLN A 284 18.39 8.98 11.20
C GLN A 284 18.88 9.94 10.11
N ILE A 285 19.94 10.73 10.38
CA ILE A 285 20.58 11.58 9.37
C ILE A 285 21.17 10.74 8.24
N ALA A 286 21.84 9.63 8.55
CA ALA A 286 22.42 8.72 7.55
C ALA A 286 21.33 8.11 6.67
N LEU A 287 20.23 7.63 7.27
CA LEU A 287 19.07 7.08 6.56
C LEU A 287 18.44 8.12 5.63
N MET A 288 18.11 9.30 6.14
CA MET A 288 17.51 10.37 5.33
C MET A 288 18.43 10.77 4.17
N THR A 289 19.74 10.83 4.44
CA THR A 289 20.75 11.17 3.41
C THR A 289 20.78 10.12 2.31
N LEU A 290 20.79 8.83 2.68
CA LEU A 290 20.81 7.71 1.72
C LEU A 290 19.54 7.73 0.85
N TRP A 291 18.34 7.85 1.45
CA TRP A 291 17.07 7.90 0.72
C TRP A 291 17.01 9.09 -0.24
N CYS A 292 17.45 10.26 0.19
CA CYS A 292 17.50 11.45 -0.67
C CYS A 292 18.47 11.29 -1.85
N LEU A 293 19.65 10.71 -1.64
CA LEU A 293 20.64 10.46 -2.71
C LEU A 293 20.16 9.39 -3.69
N PHE A 294 19.57 8.33 -3.17
CA PHE A 294 18.98 7.24 -3.96
C PHE A 294 17.69 7.67 -4.66
N ARG A 295 17.03 8.73 -4.17
CA ARG A 295 15.72 9.21 -4.61
C ARG A 295 14.60 8.21 -4.33
N SER A 296 14.72 7.48 -3.23
CA SER A 296 13.61 6.69 -2.69
C SER A 296 12.43 7.58 -2.37
N PRO A 297 11.19 7.12 -2.53
CA PRO A 297 10.04 7.79 -1.95
C PRO A 297 10.27 8.03 -0.44
N LEU A 298 9.91 9.21 0.05
CA LEU A 298 9.98 9.51 1.47
C LEU A 298 8.58 9.30 2.07
N MET A 299 8.37 8.14 2.73
CA MET A 299 7.12 7.77 3.38
C MET A 299 7.38 7.53 4.86
N VAL A 300 7.00 8.49 5.72
CA VAL A 300 7.16 8.34 7.17
C VAL A 300 6.04 7.47 7.75
N GLY A 301 6.38 6.64 8.75
CA GLY A 301 5.45 5.70 9.37
C GLY A 301 4.99 6.05 10.78
N ALA A 302 5.48 7.13 11.38
CA ALA A 302 5.24 7.50 12.77
C ALA A 302 3.83 8.04 13.07
N GLU A 303 3.47 8.09 14.36
CA GLU A 303 2.41 8.97 14.87
C GLU A 303 2.87 10.42 14.82
N LEU A 304 2.38 11.17 13.83
CA LEU A 304 2.89 12.51 13.57
C LEU A 304 2.51 13.54 14.64
N ASN A 305 1.46 13.29 15.43
CA ASN A 305 1.06 14.20 16.50
C ASN A 305 1.83 13.98 17.81
N ASP A 306 2.68 12.97 17.87
CA ASP A 306 3.54 12.65 19.01
C ASP A 306 4.99 12.53 18.54
N ASN A 307 5.61 13.66 18.24
CA ASN A 307 6.99 13.77 17.77
C ASN A 307 7.86 14.51 18.78
N ASP A 308 9.14 14.18 18.80
CA ASP A 308 10.16 14.97 19.51
C ASP A 308 10.58 16.21 18.69
N GLU A 309 11.57 16.95 19.20
CA GLU A 309 12.06 18.17 18.55
C GLU A 309 13.01 17.89 17.36
N PHE A 310 13.51 16.65 17.21
CA PHE A 310 14.44 16.24 16.15
C PHE A 310 13.70 15.65 14.96
#